data_48b1a2e193f776080b5bb48fd855ee8b
#
_entry.id   48b1a2e193f776080b5bb48fd855ee8b
#
_cell.length_a   1.000
_cell.length_b   1.000
_cell.length_c   1.000
_cell.angle_alpha   90.00
_cell.angle_beta   90.00
_cell.angle_gamma   90.00
#
_symmetry.space_group_name_H-M   'P 1'
#
loop_
_entity.id
_entity.type
_entity.pdbx_description
1 polymer ?
#
loop_
_entity_poly.entity_id
_entity_poly.type
_entity_poly.pdbx_seq_one_letter_code
_entity_poly.pdbx_strand_id
1 'polypeptide(L)'
;MKIHEYQAKAVLARYNVPVPRGEFVESAADAEQAAKNIGGSVVVKAQIHAGGRGKGGGVKIAKDREEAFKIAEQMLGMRLVTHQTGPEGRIVQRLLIEETLPIERELYLGVVLDRTQGKPVFMASASGGVDIEEVAAKTPELILKEAFDPALGLQPFQARRLAFGIGIPAASANAAVAAITGLAKAYVATDASLAEINPFILTNDGKVYALDAKINFDDNALYRHKDLLEMRDLNEEDPLEVEASKFNLNYIKLDGTVGCMVNGAGLAMATMDIIKYAGGSPANFLDVGGGANAEQVKNAFRILLSDRNVKAVLINIFGGILRCDTLATGVVNAARDLNIQAPIVVRMEGTNVELGRQILRDSGFNFTVANDMKDAAEKVVALAR
;
A
#
# COMPACT_ATOMS: atom_id res chain seq x y z
N MET A 1 0.98 2.90 5.44
CA MET A 1 1.14 4.12 4.59
C MET A 1 2.32 3.92 3.65
N LYS A 2 2.15 4.22 2.36
CA LYS A 2 3.22 4.21 1.34
C LYS A 2 3.77 5.63 1.18
N ILE A 3 5.05 5.75 0.76
CA ILE A 3 5.68 7.03 0.44
C ILE A 3 6.39 6.96 -0.91
N HIS A 4 6.69 8.11 -1.50
CA HIS A 4 7.43 8.19 -2.76
C HIS A 4 8.92 7.80 -2.60
N GLU A 5 9.57 7.43 -3.71
CA GLU A 5 10.99 7.06 -3.73
C GLU A 5 11.90 8.15 -3.14
N TYR A 6 11.69 9.42 -3.52
CA TYR A 6 12.50 10.51 -2.98
C TYR A 6 12.38 10.67 -1.45
N GLN A 7 11.17 10.44 -0.92
CA GLN A 7 10.93 10.44 0.54
C GLN A 7 11.59 9.23 1.20
N ALA A 8 11.45 8.03 0.60
CA ALA A 8 12.10 6.82 1.09
C ALA A 8 13.63 6.98 1.16
N LYS A 9 14.25 7.56 0.13
CA LYS A 9 15.67 7.89 0.12
C LYS A 9 16.05 8.89 1.21
N ALA A 10 15.23 9.93 1.41
CA ALA A 10 15.44 10.90 2.49
C ALA A 10 15.38 10.23 3.87
N VAL A 11 14.46 9.28 4.08
CA VAL A 11 14.41 8.49 5.32
C VAL A 11 15.66 7.62 5.45
N LEU A 12 16.05 6.88 4.41
CA LEU A 12 17.23 6.00 4.43
C LEU A 12 18.54 6.77 4.71
N ALA A 13 18.67 7.96 4.14
CA ALA A 13 19.84 8.81 4.37
C ALA A 13 20.01 9.21 5.85
N ARG A 14 18.91 9.39 6.61
CA ARG A 14 18.96 9.64 8.07
C ARG A 14 19.61 8.49 8.85
N TYR A 15 19.61 7.28 8.27
CA TYR A 15 20.21 6.07 8.85
C TYR A 15 21.54 5.67 8.17
N ASN A 16 22.18 6.62 7.48
CA ASN A 16 23.48 6.45 6.81
C ASN A 16 23.47 5.40 5.68
N VAL A 17 22.32 5.19 5.02
CA VAL A 17 22.27 4.45 3.76
C VAL A 17 22.63 5.42 2.63
N PRO A 18 23.69 5.16 1.85
CA PRO A 18 24.07 6.04 0.75
C PRO A 18 22.98 6.07 -0.32
N VAL A 19 22.62 7.28 -0.74
CA VAL A 19 21.69 7.54 -1.83
C VAL A 19 22.33 8.46 -2.87
N PRO A 20 21.96 8.38 -4.17
CA PRO A 20 22.44 9.33 -5.17
C PRO A 20 22.02 10.77 -4.81
N ARG A 21 22.77 11.76 -5.27
CA ARG A 21 22.34 13.16 -5.19
C ARG A 21 21.14 13.38 -6.08
N GLY A 22 20.08 13.98 -5.57
CA GLY A 22 18.86 14.21 -6.33
C GLY A 22 18.01 15.32 -5.74
N GLU A 23 17.18 15.91 -6.58
CA GLU A 23 16.23 16.95 -6.23
C GLU A 23 14.83 16.55 -6.70
N PHE A 24 13.85 16.68 -5.81
CA PHE A 24 12.43 16.53 -6.10
C PHE A 24 11.89 17.79 -6.79
N VAL A 25 11.08 17.61 -7.82
CA VAL A 25 10.53 18.72 -8.62
C VAL A 25 9.08 18.47 -9.04
N GLU A 26 8.31 19.56 -9.23
CA GLU A 26 6.92 19.53 -9.68
C GLU A 26 6.72 20.30 -10.98
N SER A 27 7.79 20.92 -11.54
CA SER A 27 7.75 21.62 -12.82
C SER A 27 8.94 21.28 -13.70
N ALA A 28 8.80 21.48 -15.01
CA ALA A 28 9.89 21.29 -15.96
C ALA A 28 11.02 22.31 -15.76
N ALA A 29 10.68 23.54 -15.34
CA ALA A 29 11.67 24.57 -15.03
C ALA A 29 12.52 24.20 -13.81
N ASP A 30 11.91 23.63 -12.77
CA ASP A 30 12.64 23.13 -11.60
C ASP A 30 13.52 21.93 -11.97
N ALA A 31 13.07 21.07 -12.91
CA ALA A 31 13.86 19.95 -13.40
C ALA A 31 15.13 20.41 -14.14
N GLU A 32 15.02 21.47 -14.95
CA GLU A 32 16.19 22.10 -15.58
C GLU A 32 17.17 22.65 -14.54
N GLN A 33 16.64 23.35 -13.52
CA GLN A 33 17.49 23.92 -12.47
C GLN A 33 18.16 22.82 -11.63
N ALA A 34 17.42 21.75 -11.28
CA ALA A 34 17.96 20.60 -10.57
C ALA A 34 19.08 19.92 -11.39
N ALA A 35 18.85 19.68 -12.67
CA ALA A 35 19.88 19.12 -13.55
C ALA A 35 21.13 19.99 -13.65
N LYS A 36 20.95 21.31 -13.66
CA LYS A 36 22.06 22.27 -13.62
C LYS A 36 22.84 22.20 -12.30
N ASN A 37 22.15 22.08 -11.16
CA ASN A 37 22.76 21.98 -9.82
C ASN A 37 23.57 20.68 -9.66
N ILE A 38 23.02 19.57 -10.17
CA ILE A 38 23.67 18.24 -10.12
C ILE A 38 24.88 18.21 -11.03
N GLY A 39 24.75 18.75 -12.25
CA GLY A 39 25.79 18.77 -13.28
C GLY A 39 25.93 17.43 -14.02
N GLY A 40 26.33 17.50 -15.29
CA GLY A 40 26.47 16.31 -16.16
C GLY A 40 25.13 15.73 -16.58
N SER A 41 25.11 14.43 -16.88
CA SER A 41 23.89 13.69 -17.18
C SER A 41 23.10 13.37 -15.92
N VAL A 42 21.77 13.40 -16.04
CA VAL A 42 20.85 13.08 -14.94
C VAL A 42 19.83 12.04 -15.33
N VAL A 43 19.21 11.40 -14.34
CA VAL A 43 18.06 10.51 -14.52
C VAL A 43 16.81 11.24 -14.07
N VAL A 44 15.79 11.29 -14.91
CA VAL A 44 14.46 11.83 -14.61
C VAL A 44 13.54 10.67 -14.27
N LYS A 45 13.03 10.63 -13.05
CA LYS A 45 12.22 9.52 -12.52
C LYS A 45 10.84 9.98 -12.09
N ALA A 46 9.78 9.43 -12.69
CA ALA A 46 8.41 9.64 -12.24
C ALA A 46 8.21 9.16 -10.79
N GLN A 47 7.53 9.96 -9.98
CA GLN A 47 7.23 9.63 -8.59
C GLN A 47 5.77 9.21 -8.48
N ILE A 48 5.53 7.89 -8.42
CA ILE A 48 4.24 7.26 -8.17
C ILE A 48 4.42 6.09 -7.18
N HIS A 49 3.38 5.70 -6.46
CA HIS A 49 3.42 4.58 -5.51
C HIS A 49 3.33 3.20 -6.19
N ALA A 50 4.05 3.02 -7.31
CA ALA A 50 4.10 1.76 -8.04
C ALA A 50 5.51 1.45 -8.55
N GLY A 51 5.85 0.16 -8.55
CA GLY A 51 7.06 -0.35 -9.17
C GLY A 51 6.93 -0.52 -10.69
N GLY A 52 8.05 -0.91 -11.35
CA GLY A 52 8.07 -1.14 -12.80
C GLY A 52 8.06 0.12 -13.65
N ARG A 53 8.31 1.28 -13.07
CA ARG A 53 8.31 2.61 -13.74
C ARG A 53 9.24 2.65 -14.95
N GLY A 54 10.42 2.02 -14.87
CA GLY A 54 11.36 1.97 -15.99
C GLY A 54 10.76 1.32 -17.24
N LYS A 55 10.10 0.16 -17.08
CA LYS A 55 9.40 -0.54 -18.18
C LYS A 55 8.22 0.25 -18.73
N GLY A 56 7.56 1.07 -17.90
CA GLY A 56 6.46 1.94 -18.30
C GLY A 56 6.89 3.27 -18.92
N GLY A 57 8.19 3.55 -19.06
CA GLY A 57 8.69 4.81 -19.58
C GLY A 57 8.78 5.96 -18.56
N GLY A 58 8.60 5.64 -17.26
CA GLY A 58 8.68 6.57 -16.14
C GLY A 58 10.11 6.84 -15.63
N VAL A 59 11.14 6.36 -16.31
CA VAL A 59 12.56 6.61 -16.00
C VAL A 59 13.29 6.89 -17.31
N LYS A 60 13.91 8.07 -17.45
CA LYS A 60 14.65 8.48 -18.62
C LYS A 60 15.95 9.17 -18.24
N ILE A 61 17.00 8.98 -19.05
CA ILE A 61 18.28 9.67 -18.89
C ILE A 61 18.24 10.94 -19.76
N ALA A 62 18.65 12.05 -19.15
CA ALA A 62 18.88 13.32 -19.83
C ALA A 62 20.39 13.60 -19.85
N LYS A 63 20.94 13.96 -21.00
CA LYS A 63 22.38 14.24 -21.19
C LYS A 63 22.79 15.58 -20.60
N ASP A 64 21.86 16.50 -20.58
CA ASP A 64 22.03 17.88 -20.12
C ASP A 64 20.74 18.44 -19.54
N ARG A 65 20.79 19.67 -19.04
CA ARG A 65 19.64 20.37 -18.43
C ARG A 65 18.48 20.64 -19.42
N GLU A 66 18.79 20.90 -20.68
CA GLU A 66 17.79 21.20 -21.70
C GLU A 66 16.98 19.94 -22.07
N GLU A 67 17.66 18.79 -22.14
CA GLU A 67 17.00 17.50 -22.31
C GLU A 67 16.19 17.12 -21.06
N ALA A 68 16.70 17.43 -19.85
CA ALA A 68 15.96 17.23 -18.60
C ALA A 68 14.65 18.03 -18.57
N PHE A 69 14.66 19.29 -19.02
CA PHE A 69 13.45 20.11 -19.19
C PHE A 69 12.43 19.43 -20.11
N LYS A 70 12.88 19.03 -21.32
CA LYS A 70 11.99 18.42 -22.34
C LYS A 70 11.39 17.10 -21.85
N ILE A 71 12.20 16.28 -21.17
CA ILE A 71 11.73 15.01 -20.60
C ILE A 71 10.73 15.28 -19.47
N ALA A 72 11.01 16.24 -18.59
CA ALA A 72 10.11 16.60 -17.50
C ALA A 72 8.77 17.13 -18.02
N GLU A 73 8.77 17.98 -19.06
CA GLU A 73 7.56 18.48 -19.72
C GLU A 73 6.70 17.34 -20.30
N GLN A 74 7.33 16.29 -20.85
CA GLN A 74 6.62 15.13 -21.37
C GLN A 74 6.10 14.20 -20.28
N MET A 75 6.82 14.10 -19.15
CA MET A 75 6.49 13.15 -18.10
C MET A 75 5.48 13.70 -17.09
N LEU A 76 5.52 14.99 -16.80
CA LEU A 76 4.53 15.62 -15.92
C LEU A 76 3.16 15.62 -16.62
N GLY A 77 2.14 15.16 -15.88
CA GLY A 77 0.78 14.99 -16.38
C GLY A 77 0.55 13.73 -17.23
N MET A 78 1.60 12.97 -17.60
CA MET A 78 1.39 11.73 -18.33
C MET A 78 0.72 10.67 -17.45
N ARG A 79 -0.04 9.78 -18.09
CA ARG A 79 -0.58 8.58 -17.46
C ARG A 79 0.44 7.44 -17.56
N LEU A 80 1.03 7.08 -16.43
CA LEU A 80 2.02 6.01 -16.34
C LEU A 80 1.33 4.69 -15.98
N VAL A 81 1.42 3.73 -16.89
CA VAL A 81 0.88 2.37 -16.72
C VAL A 81 2.03 1.41 -16.44
N THR A 82 1.91 0.67 -15.34
CA THR A 82 2.84 -0.40 -14.95
C THR A 82 2.04 -1.65 -14.57
N HIS A 83 2.71 -2.78 -14.37
CA HIS A 83 2.05 -4.00 -13.89
C HIS A 83 1.40 -3.83 -12.49
N GLN A 84 1.86 -2.85 -11.70
CA GLN A 84 1.33 -2.58 -10.36
C GLN A 84 0.21 -1.52 -10.34
N THR A 85 0.12 -0.64 -11.35
CA THR A 85 -0.95 0.37 -11.41
C THR A 85 -2.23 -0.15 -12.04
N GLY A 86 -2.17 -1.31 -12.69
CA GLY A 86 -3.26 -1.78 -13.55
C GLY A 86 -3.40 -0.91 -14.82
N PRO A 87 -4.42 -1.22 -15.66
CA PRO A 87 -4.64 -0.56 -16.96
C PRO A 87 -5.02 0.92 -16.83
N GLU A 88 -5.57 1.32 -15.69
CA GLU A 88 -5.95 2.71 -15.42
C GLU A 88 -4.74 3.63 -15.23
N GLY A 89 -3.60 3.09 -14.81
CA GLY A 89 -2.39 3.84 -14.59
C GLY A 89 -2.48 4.89 -13.48
N ARG A 90 -1.41 5.67 -13.32
CA ARG A 90 -1.37 6.83 -12.40
C ARG A 90 -0.88 8.06 -13.14
N ILE A 91 -1.41 9.23 -12.78
CA ILE A 91 -0.95 10.51 -13.34
C ILE A 91 0.33 10.92 -12.63
N VAL A 92 1.38 11.17 -13.40
CA VAL A 92 2.66 11.65 -12.86
C VAL A 92 2.54 13.13 -12.51
N GLN A 93 2.59 13.44 -11.23
CA GLN A 93 2.53 14.82 -10.72
C GLN A 93 3.91 15.34 -10.29
N ARG A 94 4.87 14.44 -10.06
CA ARG A 94 6.17 14.74 -9.45
C ARG A 94 7.26 13.95 -10.11
N LEU A 95 8.46 14.54 -10.14
CA LEU A 95 9.67 13.91 -10.65
C LEU A 95 10.79 13.98 -9.63
N LEU A 96 11.68 13.02 -9.69
CA LEU A 96 12.99 13.04 -9.03
C LEU A 96 14.05 13.18 -10.11
N ILE A 97 14.86 14.23 -10.03
CA ILE A 97 16.03 14.43 -10.88
C ILE A 97 17.24 13.97 -10.10
N GLU A 98 17.98 13.01 -10.62
CA GLU A 98 19.03 12.34 -9.89
C GLU A 98 20.31 12.19 -10.71
N GLU A 99 21.50 12.23 -10.08
CA GLU A 99 22.76 11.99 -10.76
C GLU A 99 22.82 10.60 -11.38
N THR A 100 23.48 10.48 -12.53
CA THR A 100 23.82 9.16 -13.08
C THR A 100 25.02 8.58 -12.37
N LEU A 101 24.99 7.27 -12.09
CA LEU A 101 26.07 6.55 -11.44
C LEU A 101 26.65 5.46 -12.35
N PRO A 102 27.98 5.20 -12.30
CA PRO A 102 28.62 4.16 -13.10
C PRO A 102 28.38 2.77 -12.47
N ILE A 103 27.25 2.17 -12.78
CA ILE A 103 26.79 0.90 -12.19
C ILE A 103 27.64 -0.25 -12.70
N GLU A 104 28.24 -1.03 -11.79
CA GLU A 104 28.91 -2.30 -12.06
C GLU A 104 27.96 -3.47 -11.86
N ARG A 105 27.19 -3.44 -10.75
CA ARG A 105 26.24 -4.51 -10.38
C ARG A 105 24.98 -3.96 -9.75
N GLU A 106 23.87 -4.61 -10.07
CA GLU A 106 22.56 -4.38 -9.45
C GLU A 106 22.21 -5.55 -8.53
N LEU A 107 21.88 -5.23 -7.28
CA LEU A 107 21.60 -6.17 -6.20
C LEU A 107 20.26 -5.84 -5.58
N TYR A 108 19.71 -6.77 -4.82
CA TYR A 108 18.46 -6.57 -4.08
C TYR A 108 18.70 -6.60 -2.58
N LEU A 109 18.08 -5.67 -1.85
CA LEU A 109 17.99 -5.66 -0.40
C LEU A 109 16.54 -5.38 0.02
N GLY A 110 16.02 -6.12 1.01
CA GLY A 110 14.69 -5.88 1.55
C GLY A 110 14.56 -6.34 3.00
N VAL A 111 13.68 -5.71 3.75
CA VAL A 111 13.31 -6.12 5.11
C VAL A 111 11.79 -6.19 5.19
N VAL A 112 11.29 -7.32 5.66
CA VAL A 112 9.86 -7.59 5.87
C VAL A 112 9.63 -8.29 7.19
N LEU A 113 8.41 -8.26 7.69
CA LEU A 113 7.99 -9.09 8.81
C LEU A 113 7.67 -10.52 8.32
N ASP A 114 8.44 -11.50 8.80
CA ASP A 114 8.05 -12.91 8.66
C ASP A 114 7.04 -13.26 9.77
N ARG A 115 5.79 -13.43 9.39
CA ARG A 115 4.69 -13.73 10.32
C ARG A 115 4.79 -15.11 10.94
N THR A 116 5.45 -16.05 10.27
CA THR A 116 5.66 -17.41 10.78
C THR A 116 6.65 -17.41 11.94
N GLN A 117 7.73 -16.63 11.79
CA GLN A 117 8.75 -16.51 12.83
C GLN A 117 8.44 -15.40 13.85
N GLY A 118 7.51 -14.48 13.54
CA GLY A 118 7.21 -13.31 14.34
C GLY A 118 8.38 -12.32 14.44
N LYS A 119 9.26 -12.29 13.41
CA LYS A 119 10.51 -11.51 13.41
C LYS A 119 10.70 -10.79 12.08
N PRO A 120 11.37 -9.63 12.06
CA PRO A 120 11.90 -9.07 10.84
C PRO A 120 12.90 -10.01 10.18
N VAL A 121 12.78 -10.16 8.86
CA VAL A 121 13.72 -10.90 8.03
C VAL A 121 14.31 -9.98 6.99
N PHE A 122 15.64 -9.90 6.99
CA PHE A 122 16.41 -9.24 5.95
C PHE A 122 16.57 -10.21 4.79
N MET A 123 16.23 -9.76 3.58
CA MET A 123 16.39 -10.49 2.33
C MET A 123 17.44 -9.80 1.47
N ALA A 124 18.31 -10.58 0.84
CA ALA A 124 19.30 -10.06 -0.09
C ALA A 124 19.48 -11.02 -1.27
N SER A 125 19.67 -10.48 -2.47
CA SER A 125 19.94 -11.26 -3.68
C SER A 125 20.96 -10.57 -4.57
N ALA A 126 21.73 -11.38 -5.29
CA ALA A 126 22.60 -10.91 -6.36
C ALA A 126 21.83 -10.49 -7.63
N SER A 127 20.54 -10.76 -7.69
CA SER A 127 19.63 -10.38 -8.77
C SER A 127 18.84 -9.14 -8.38
N GLY A 128 19.36 -7.96 -8.68
CA GLY A 128 18.69 -6.68 -8.51
C GLY A 128 18.15 -6.11 -9.82
N GLY A 129 17.37 -5.01 -9.72
CA GLY A 129 16.73 -4.38 -10.90
C GLY A 129 15.64 -5.20 -11.58
N VAL A 130 15.26 -6.34 -10.98
CA VAL A 130 14.23 -7.25 -11.46
C VAL A 130 13.13 -7.41 -10.41
N ASP A 131 12.02 -8.01 -10.83
CA ASP A 131 10.90 -8.33 -9.95
C ASP A 131 11.30 -9.45 -8.97
N ILE A 132 11.42 -9.13 -7.69
CA ILE A 132 11.89 -10.08 -6.67
C ILE A 132 10.88 -11.21 -6.42
N GLU A 133 9.60 -10.94 -6.62
CA GLU A 133 8.54 -11.95 -6.51
C GLU A 133 8.72 -13.04 -7.58
N GLU A 134 9.20 -12.66 -8.79
CA GLU A 134 9.52 -13.61 -9.83
C GLU A 134 10.75 -14.46 -9.48
N VAL A 135 11.78 -13.85 -8.88
CA VAL A 135 12.96 -14.58 -8.36
C VAL A 135 12.53 -15.53 -7.24
N ALA A 136 11.68 -15.07 -6.31
CA ALA A 136 11.18 -15.90 -5.22
C ALA A 136 10.35 -17.10 -5.69
N ALA A 137 9.61 -16.94 -6.79
CA ALA A 137 8.80 -18.02 -7.36
C ALA A 137 9.61 -19.04 -8.15
N LYS A 138 10.64 -18.59 -8.92
CA LYS A 138 11.40 -19.45 -9.85
C LYS A 138 12.70 -20.00 -9.25
N THR A 139 13.39 -19.21 -8.45
CA THR A 139 14.73 -19.49 -7.92
C THR A 139 14.88 -18.99 -6.48
N PRO A 140 14.04 -19.47 -5.52
CA PRO A 140 14.03 -18.98 -4.15
C PRO A 140 15.37 -19.11 -3.41
N GLU A 141 16.22 -20.03 -3.83
CA GLU A 141 17.57 -20.26 -3.32
C GLU A 141 18.53 -19.09 -3.60
N LEU A 142 18.22 -18.22 -4.55
CA LEU A 142 19.00 -17.00 -4.82
C LEU A 142 18.69 -15.85 -3.85
N ILE A 143 17.71 -16.03 -2.98
CA ILE A 143 17.35 -15.05 -1.95
C ILE A 143 17.89 -15.51 -0.61
N LEU A 144 18.93 -14.85 -0.15
CA LEU A 144 19.46 -15.03 1.20
C LEU A 144 18.50 -14.40 2.21
N LYS A 145 18.26 -15.11 3.32
CA LYS A 145 17.37 -14.64 4.40
C LYS A 145 18.11 -14.64 5.72
N GLU A 146 17.97 -13.57 6.46
CA GLU A 146 18.57 -13.39 7.77
C GLU A 146 17.54 -12.80 8.73
N ALA A 147 17.01 -13.62 9.63
CA ALA A 147 16.12 -13.15 10.68
C ALA A 147 16.91 -12.45 11.79
N PHE A 148 16.37 -11.38 12.33
CA PHE A 148 16.99 -10.66 13.44
C PHE A 148 15.96 -10.26 14.52
N ASP A 149 16.44 -10.08 15.73
CA ASP A 149 15.64 -9.58 16.84
C ASP A 149 15.53 -8.05 16.74
N PRO A 150 14.33 -7.46 16.69
CA PRO A 150 14.16 -6.02 16.54
C PRO A 150 14.73 -5.22 17.72
N ALA A 151 14.79 -5.80 18.93
CA ALA A 151 15.37 -5.14 20.11
C ALA A 151 16.90 -5.09 20.06
N LEU A 152 17.53 -6.08 19.42
CA LEU A 152 19.00 -6.15 19.26
C LEU A 152 19.46 -5.52 17.93
N GLY A 153 18.58 -5.44 16.96
CA GLY A 153 18.89 -5.04 15.59
C GLY A 153 19.67 -6.10 14.82
N LEU A 154 19.88 -5.83 13.53
CA LEU A 154 20.73 -6.68 12.67
C LEU A 154 22.19 -6.54 13.10
N GLN A 155 22.83 -7.66 13.47
CA GLN A 155 24.20 -7.67 13.98
C GLN A 155 25.23 -7.57 12.83
N PRO A 156 26.42 -6.98 13.07
CA PRO A 156 27.43 -6.78 12.02
C PRO A 156 27.85 -8.07 11.31
N PHE A 157 27.88 -9.21 12.00
CA PHE A 157 28.24 -10.49 11.37
C PHE A 157 27.12 -10.98 10.42
N GLN A 158 25.85 -10.73 10.74
CA GLN A 158 24.71 -11.03 9.87
C GLN A 158 24.75 -10.18 8.59
N ALA A 159 24.93 -8.85 8.76
CA ALA A 159 25.10 -7.93 7.62
C ALA A 159 26.31 -8.30 6.73
N ARG A 160 27.42 -8.74 7.34
CA ARG A 160 28.58 -9.20 6.61
C ARG A 160 28.33 -10.48 5.83
N ARG A 161 27.60 -11.43 6.42
CA ARG A 161 27.17 -12.66 5.74
C ARG A 161 26.31 -12.38 4.52
N LEU A 162 25.35 -11.45 4.64
CA LEU A 162 24.53 -10.99 3.52
C LEU A 162 25.38 -10.33 2.43
N ALA A 163 26.24 -9.36 2.79
CA ALA A 163 27.08 -8.65 1.83
C ALA A 163 27.96 -9.59 1.00
N PHE A 164 28.64 -10.53 1.63
CA PHE A 164 29.46 -11.52 0.92
C PHE A 164 28.60 -12.52 0.14
N GLY A 165 27.46 -12.92 0.69
CA GLY A 165 26.55 -13.86 0.05
C GLY A 165 25.97 -13.34 -1.27
N ILE A 166 25.76 -12.03 -1.41
CA ILE A 166 25.36 -11.40 -2.68
C ILE A 166 26.55 -11.00 -3.56
N GLY A 167 27.77 -11.38 -3.14
CA GLY A 167 29.01 -11.21 -3.90
C GLY A 167 29.61 -9.81 -3.84
N ILE A 168 29.39 -9.02 -2.79
CA ILE A 168 30.10 -7.76 -2.58
C ILE A 168 31.59 -8.04 -2.39
N PRO A 169 32.51 -7.36 -3.12
CA PRO A 169 33.94 -7.50 -2.95
C PRO A 169 34.41 -7.07 -1.56
N ALA A 170 35.51 -7.69 -1.08
CA ALA A 170 36.06 -7.38 0.24
C ALA A 170 36.39 -5.88 0.43
N ALA A 171 36.84 -5.20 -0.62
CA ALA A 171 37.13 -3.76 -0.58
C ALA A 171 35.87 -2.91 -0.29
N SER A 172 34.72 -3.32 -0.75
CA SER A 172 33.44 -2.61 -0.57
C SER A 172 32.62 -3.15 0.60
N ALA A 173 33.05 -4.23 1.26
CA ALA A 173 32.29 -4.95 2.28
C ALA A 173 31.87 -4.05 3.45
N ASN A 174 32.75 -3.19 3.95
CA ASN A 174 32.43 -2.30 5.08
C ASN A 174 31.34 -1.28 4.72
N ALA A 175 31.38 -0.71 3.51
CA ALA A 175 30.36 0.22 3.03
C ALA A 175 29.00 -0.50 2.87
N ALA A 176 29.01 -1.70 2.29
CA ALA A 176 27.78 -2.51 2.14
C ALA A 176 27.20 -2.93 3.50
N VAL A 177 28.05 -3.35 4.46
CA VAL A 177 27.61 -3.70 5.82
C VAL A 177 26.99 -2.49 6.52
N ALA A 178 27.58 -1.30 6.36
CA ALA A 178 26.99 -0.07 6.91
C ALA A 178 25.61 0.23 6.32
N ALA A 179 25.47 0.12 4.99
CA ALA A 179 24.19 0.34 4.30
C ALA A 179 23.12 -0.70 4.71
N ILE A 180 23.47 -2.00 4.75
CA ILE A 180 22.60 -3.10 5.19
C ILE A 180 22.13 -2.86 6.64
N THR A 181 23.06 -2.52 7.54
CA THR A 181 22.73 -2.21 8.93
C THR A 181 21.85 -0.95 9.04
N GLY A 182 22.12 0.07 8.20
CA GLY A 182 21.31 1.29 8.11
C GLY A 182 19.87 1.00 7.68
N LEU A 183 19.67 0.16 6.67
CA LEU A 183 18.35 -0.26 6.21
C LEU A 183 17.58 -0.99 7.32
N ALA A 184 18.22 -1.93 8.02
CA ALA A 184 17.58 -2.63 9.13
C ALA A 184 17.21 -1.69 10.28
N LYS A 185 18.07 -0.70 10.60
CA LYS A 185 17.79 0.34 11.60
C LYS A 185 16.62 1.23 11.17
N ALA A 186 16.61 1.67 9.91
CA ALA A 186 15.50 2.47 9.36
C ALA A 186 14.17 1.70 9.49
N TYR A 187 14.15 0.42 9.10
CA TYR A 187 12.96 -0.43 9.19
C TYR A 187 12.39 -0.48 10.62
N VAL A 188 13.22 -0.78 11.62
CA VAL A 188 12.78 -0.88 13.02
C VAL A 188 12.39 0.48 13.60
N ALA A 189 13.22 1.52 13.38
CA ALA A 189 13.04 2.82 14.00
C ALA A 189 11.84 3.62 13.45
N THR A 190 11.38 3.28 12.25
CA THR A 190 10.24 3.95 11.59
C THR A 190 8.96 3.12 11.60
N ASP A 191 8.95 1.97 12.27
CA ASP A 191 7.86 1.00 12.22
C ASP A 191 7.45 0.66 10.78
N ALA A 192 8.45 0.46 9.92
CA ALA A 192 8.17 0.06 8.55
C ALA A 192 7.62 -1.37 8.50
N SER A 193 6.64 -1.62 7.66
CA SER A 193 6.14 -2.95 7.32
C SER A 193 6.90 -3.57 6.13
N LEU A 194 7.52 -2.73 5.32
CA LEU A 194 8.40 -3.06 4.21
C LEU A 194 9.45 -1.95 4.08
N ALA A 195 10.72 -2.32 3.92
CA ALA A 195 11.77 -1.42 3.43
C ALA A 195 12.59 -2.17 2.39
N GLU A 196 12.62 -1.66 1.16
CA GLU A 196 13.19 -2.31 -0.01
C GLU A 196 14.10 -1.34 -0.76
N ILE A 197 15.23 -1.86 -1.23
CA ILE A 197 16.15 -1.19 -2.14
C ILE A 197 16.31 -2.11 -3.37
N ASN A 198 15.79 -1.68 -4.52
CA ASN A 198 15.82 -2.47 -5.74
C ASN A 198 15.92 -1.58 -7.00
N PRO A 199 17.15 -1.35 -7.51
CA PRO A 199 18.39 -2.01 -7.10
C PRO A 199 19.17 -1.27 -5.98
N PHE A 200 19.87 -2.07 -5.18
CA PHE A 200 21.06 -1.65 -4.44
C PHE A 200 22.24 -1.84 -5.37
N ILE A 201 23.02 -0.82 -5.60
CA ILE A 201 24.09 -0.89 -6.61
C ILE A 201 25.48 -0.89 -6.01
N LEU A 202 26.40 -1.59 -6.69
CA LEU A 202 27.82 -1.42 -6.58
C LEU A 202 28.31 -0.64 -7.81
N THR A 203 29.09 0.40 -7.59
CA THR A 203 29.69 1.21 -8.66
C THR A 203 31.09 0.76 -9.01
N ASN A 204 31.58 1.12 -10.22
CA ASN A 204 32.92 0.76 -10.69
C ASN A 204 34.05 1.25 -9.77
N ASP A 205 33.81 2.29 -8.95
CA ASP A 205 34.76 2.81 -7.96
C ASP A 205 34.58 2.16 -6.56
N GLY A 206 33.79 1.11 -6.47
CA GLY A 206 33.59 0.30 -5.27
C GLY A 206 32.65 0.89 -4.22
N LYS A 207 31.94 1.97 -4.53
CA LYS A 207 30.91 2.53 -3.65
C LYS A 207 29.58 1.79 -3.80
N VAL A 208 28.71 1.96 -2.81
CA VAL A 208 27.37 1.36 -2.83
C VAL A 208 26.32 2.43 -2.63
N TYR A 209 25.15 2.26 -3.29
CA TYR A 209 24.03 3.21 -3.20
C TYR A 209 22.67 2.51 -3.26
N ALA A 210 21.70 3.07 -2.58
CA ALA A 210 20.28 2.76 -2.81
C ALA A 210 19.78 3.55 -4.04
N LEU A 211 19.77 2.91 -5.21
CA LEU A 211 19.39 3.58 -6.47
C LEU A 211 17.88 3.75 -6.62
N ASP A 212 17.11 2.82 -6.11
CA ASP A 212 15.66 2.93 -5.94
C ASP A 212 15.27 2.40 -4.55
N ALA A 213 14.31 3.04 -3.91
CA ALA A 213 13.90 2.73 -2.56
C ALA A 213 12.38 2.78 -2.41
N LYS A 214 11.84 1.82 -1.68
CA LYS A 214 10.43 1.72 -1.34
C LYS A 214 10.28 1.44 0.15
N ILE A 215 9.50 2.26 0.85
CA ILE A 215 9.18 2.06 2.26
C ILE A 215 7.66 2.13 2.43
N ASN A 216 7.12 1.17 3.16
CA ASN A 216 5.76 1.19 3.66
C ASN A 216 5.82 1.21 5.18
N PHE A 217 5.08 2.09 5.81
CA PHE A 217 4.97 2.17 7.27
C PHE A 217 3.73 1.42 7.77
N ASP A 218 3.78 0.97 9.02
CA ASP A 218 2.61 0.47 9.72
C ASP A 218 1.69 1.65 10.09
N ASP A 219 0.48 1.66 9.55
CA ASP A 219 -0.50 2.71 9.81
C ASP A 219 -0.85 2.83 11.30
N ASN A 220 -0.81 1.71 12.03
CA ASN A 220 -1.08 1.68 13.47
C ASN A 220 0.01 2.35 14.31
N ALA A 221 1.20 2.60 13.76
CA ALA A 221 2.31 3.25 14.43
C ALA A 221 2.46 4.74 14.09
N LEU A 222 1.77 5.24 13.06
CA LEU A 222 1.94 6.61 12.55
C LEU A 222 1.64 7.70 13.59
N TYR A 223 0.84 7.42 14.63
CA TYR A 223 0.56 8.38 15.71
C TYR A 223 1.83 8.82 16.44
N ARG A 224 2.88 8.01 16.45
CA ARG A 224 4.18 8.33 17.05
C ARG A 224 5.24 8.84 16.05
N HIS A 225 4.93 8.87 14.75
CA HIS A 225 5.78 9.32 13.66
C HIS A 225 5.12 10.45 12.87
N LYS A 226 4.92 11.60 13.51
CA LYS A 226 4.24 12.75 12.89
C LYS A 226 4.97 13.28 11.66
N ASP A 227 6.30 13.27 11.67
CA ASP A 227 7.14 13.67 10.54
C ASP A 227 6.98 12.74 9.33
N LEU A 228 6.74 11.45 9.54
CA LEU A 228 6.46 10.50 8.48
C LEU A 228 5.02 10.66 7.96
N LEU A 229 4.06 10.96 8.85
CA LEU A 229 2.68 11.17 8.45
C LEU A 229 2.53 12.36 7.48
N GLU A 230 3.38 13.39 7.59
CA GLU A 230 3.41 14.52 6.66
C GLU A 230 3.86 14.13 5.23
N MET A 231 4.47 12.96 5.07
CA MET A 231 4.88 12.42 3.76
C MET A 231 3.74 11.74 3.00
N ARG A 232 2.54 11.61 3.61
CA ARG A 232 1.39 10.96 2.99
C ARG A 232 0.90 11.72 1.76
N ASP A 233 0.73 11.02 0.66
CA ASP A 233 0.16 11.58 -0.56
C ASP A 233 -1.22 10.98 -0.83
N LEU A 234 -2.27 11.75 -0.54
CA LEU A 234 -3.65 11.32 -0.72
C LEU A 234 -4.04 11.10 -2.19
N ASN A 235 -3.30 11.69 -3.14
CA ASN A 235 -3.55 11.50 -4.57
C ASN A 235 -3.12 10.11 -5.06
N GLU A 236 -2.26 9.44 -4.30
CA GLU A 236 -1.80 8.08 -4.60
C GLU A 236 -2.64 6.99 -3.93
N GLU A 237 -3.56 7.36 -3.04
CA GLU A 237 -4.47 6.44 -2.36
C GLU A 237 -5.80 6.29 -3.12
N ASP A 238 -6.59 5.27 -2.78
CA ASP A 238 -7.95 5.16 -3.31
C ASP A 238 -8.85 6.24 -2.67
N PRO A 239 -9.61 7.02 -3.46
CA PRO A 239 -10.45 8.08 -2.92
C PRO A 239 -11.49 7.62 -1.88
N LEU A 240 -11.99 6.38 -2.00
CA LEU A 240 -12.95 5.83 -1.03
C LEU A 240 -12.26 5.44 0.27
N GLU A 241 -11.00 4.94 0.22
CA GLU A 241 -10.19 4.67 1.41
C GLU A 241 -9.84 5.96 2.14
N VAL A 242 -9.47 7.01 1.39
CA VAL A 242 -9.23 8.36 1.95
C VAL A 242 -10.50 8.92 2.61
N GLU A 243 -11.65 8.79 1.95
CA GLU A 243 -12.91 9.28 2.51
C GLU A 243 -13.30 8.50 3.77
N ALA A 244 -13.12 7.18 3.79
CA ALA A 244 -13.40 6.31 4.93
C ALA A 244 -12.55 6.66 6.15
N SER A 245 -11.29 7.01 5.94
CA SER A 245 -10.36 7.37 7.02
C SER A 245 -10.81 8.61 7.80
N LYS A 246 -11.56 9.53 7.19
CA LYS A 246 -12.11 10.73 7.86
C LYS A 246 -13.15 10.39 8.94
N PHE A 247 -13.78 9.21 8.83
CA PHE A 247 -14.81 8.72 9.75
C PHE A 247 -14.32 7.60 10.66
N ASN A 248 -13.00 7.33 10.69
CA ASN A 248 -12.39 6.21 11.42
C ASN A 248 -12.98 4.84 11.00
N LEU A 249 -13.23 4.67 9.70
CA LEU A 249 -13.70 3.42 9.10
C LEU A 249 -12.54 2.69 8.45
N ASN A 250 -12.45 1.38 8.67
CA ASN A 250 -11.50 0.52 7.98
C ASN A 250 -12.12 0.05 6.67
N TYR A 251 -11.76 0.70 5.56
CA TYR A 251 -12.23 0.39 4.22
C TYR A 251 -11.05 0.02 3.32
N ILE A 252 -11.18 -1.06 2.56
CA ILE A 252 -10.25 -1.47 1.50
C ILE A 252 -11.07 -1.79 0.27
N LYS A 253 -10.77 -1.13 -0.85
CA LYS A 253 -11.43 -1.40 -2.12
C LYS A 253 -10.93 -2.70 -2.75
N LEU A 254 -11.86 -3.47 -3.32
CA LEU A 254 -11.60 -4.69 -4.09
C LEU A 254 -12.32 -4.60 -5.45
N ASP A 255 -12.09 -5.61 -6.32
CA ASP A 255 -12.59 -5.59 -7.71
C ASP A 255 -13.95 -6.28 -7.91
N GLY A 256 -14.67 -6.60 -6.83
CA GLY A 256 -15.91 -7.34 -6.88
C GLY A 256 -17.16 -6.50 -7.12
N THR A 257 -18.34 -7.17 -7.01
CA THR A 257 -19.67 -6.56 -7.22
C THR A 257 -20.57 -6.61 -5.99
N VAL A 258 -20.18 -7.33 -4.93
CA VAL A 258 -20.93 -7.43 -3.68
C VAL A 258 -20.30 -6.52 -2.64
N GLY A 259 -20.97 -5.43 -2.30
CA GLY A 259 -20.56 -4.55 -1.21
C GLY A 259 -20.76 -5.22 0.15
N CYS A 260 -19.79 -5.08 1.04
CA CYS A 260 -19.78 -5.69 2.38
C CYS A 260 -19.72 -4.62 3.46
N MET A 261 -20.62 -4.65 4.45
CA MET A 261 -20.53 -3.86 5.67
C MET A 261 -20.67 -4.76 6.90
N VAL A 262 -19.64 -4.78 7.73
CA VAL A 262 -19.51 -5.75 8.83
C VAL A 262 -18.96 -5.05 10.08
N ASN A 263 -19.23 -5.57 11.26
CA ASN A 263 -18.60 -5.12 12.50
C ASN A 263 -17.60 -6.18 13.02
N GLY A 264 -16.34 -5.86 12.86
CA GLY A 264 -15.21 -6.69 13.26
C GLY A 264 -14.49 -7.35 12.08
N ALA A 265 -13.17 -7.18 12.04
CA ALA A 265 -12.32 -7.61 10.94
C ALA A 265 -12.39 -9.11 10.64
N GLY A 266 -12.47 -9.96 11.68
CA GLY A 266 -12.62 -11.42 11.52
C GLY A 266 -13.93 -11.79 10.83
N LEU A 267 -15.05 -11.16 11.23
CA LEU A 267 -16.35 -11.37 10.60
C LEU A 267 -16.36 -10.83 9.16
N ALA A 268 -15.66 -9.73 8.89
CA ALA A 268 -15.54 -9.17 7.54
C ALA A 268 -14.81 -10.14 6.61
N MET A 269 -13.68 -10.72 7.04
CA MET A 269 -12.97 -11.74 6.26
C MET A 269 -13.82 -12.97 6.01
N ALA A 270 -14.49 -13.51 7.05
CA ALA A 270 -15.37 -14.66 6.90
C ALA A 270 -16.58 -14.36 5.97
N THR A 271 -17.07 -13.11 5.98
CA THR A 271 -18.15 -12.67 5.08
C THR A 271 -17.67 -12.65 3.63
N MET A 272 -16.48 -12.15 3.37
CA MET A 272 -15.89 -12.16 2.02
C MET A 272 -15.63 -13.60 1.52
N ASP A 273 -15.16 -14.47 2.39
CA ASP A 273 -14.90 -15.88 2.05
C ASP A 273 -16.19 -16.61 1.67
N ILE A 274 -17.28 -16.42 2.45
CA ILE A 274 -18.55 -17.10 2.13
C ILE A 274 -19.21 -16.55 0.88
N ILE A 275 -19.05 -15.25 0.57
CA ILE A 275 -19.50 -14.67 -0.71
C ILE A 275 -18.74 -15.33 -1.87
N LYS A 276 -17.43 -15.50 -1.78
CA LYS A 276 -16.63 -16.22 -2.78
C LYS A 276 -17.06 -17.66 -2.91
N TYR A 277 -17.29 -18.35 -1.80
CA TYR A 277 -17.78 -19.74 -1.78
C TYR A 277 -19.14 -19.88 -2.47
N ALA A 278 -20.04 -18.88 -2.32
CA ALA A 278 -21.31 -18.81 -3.02
C ALA A 278 -21.22 -18.42 -4.51
N GLY A 279 -19.99 -18.22 -5.03
CA GLY A 279 -19.74 -17.86 -6.43
C GLY A 279 -19.85 -16.37 -6.74
N GLY A 280 -19.84 -15.50 -5.72
CA GLY A 280 -19.79 -14.04 -5.84
C GLY A 280 -18.39 -13.47 -5.73
N SER A 281 -18.28 -12.15 -5.83
CA SER A 281 -17.03 -11.42 -5.67
C SER A 281 -17.21 -10.20 -4.75
N PRO A 282 -16.54 -10.12 -3.58
CA PRO A 282 -16.64 -8.97 -2.70
C PRO A 282 -15.99 -7.73 -3.32
N ALA A 283 -16.68 -6.60 -3.24
CA ALA A 283 -16.24 -5.30 -3.77
C ALA A 283 -15.34 -4.54 -2.79
N ASN A 284 -15.39 -4.88 -1.52
CA ASN A 284 -14.64 -4.19 -0.47
C ASN A 284 -14.51 -5.04 0.80
N PHE A 285 -13.51 -4.71 1.59
CA PHE A 285 -13.50 -4.93 3.04
C PHE A 285 -14.00 -3.66 3.72
N LEU A 286 -14.97 -3.77 4.62
CA LEU A 286 -15.41 -2.64 5.44
C LEU A 286 -15.81 -3.13 6.83
N ASP A 287 -15.02 -2.72 7.81
CA ASP A 287 -15.27 -2.92 9.23
C ASP A 287 -15.66 -1.59 9.88
N VAL A 288 -16.92 -1.51 10.32
CA VAL A 288 -17.42 -0.32 11.02
C VAL A 288 -17.01 -0.29 12.50
N GLY A 289 -16.40 -1.37 13.00
CA GLY A 289 -16.00 -1.52 14.39
C GLY A 289 -17.15 -1.87 15.34
N GLY A 290 -16.79 -2.39 16.53
CA GLY A 290 -17.76 -2.81 17.53
C GLY A 290 -18.46 -1.64 18.28
N GLY A 291 -17.95 -0.42 18.17
CA GLY A 291 -18.48 0.77 18.84
C GLY A 291 -19.09 1.81 17.89
N ALA A 292 -19.37 1.45 16.66
CA ALA A 292 -19.90 2.38 15.64
C ALA A 292 -21.22 3.02 16.09
N ASN A 293 -21.34 4.33 15.90
CA ASN A 293 -22.59 5.06 16.08
C ASN A 293 -23.39 5.13 14.76
N ALA A 294 -24.64 5.61 14.83
CA ALA A 294 -25.53 5.69 13.67
C ALA A 294 -24.96 6.54 12.52
N GLU A 295 -24.20 7.59 12.84
CA GLU A 295 -23.57 8.46 11.84
C GLU A 295 -22.41 7.77 11.13
N GLN A 296 -21.57 7.04 11.85
CA GLN A 296 -20.51 6.20 11.25
C GLN A 296 -21.10 5.14 10.33
N VAL A 297 -22.18 4.45 10.75
CA VAL A 297 -22.89 3.48 9.91
C VAL A 297 -23.44 4.14 8.64
N LYS A 298 -24.03 5.33 8.75
CA LYS A 298 -24.51 6.13 7.62
C LYS A 298 -23.38 6.47 6.63
N ASN A 299 -22.25 6.96 7.13
CA ASN A 299 -21.10 7.30 6.28
C ASN A 299 -20.45 6.06 5.66
N ALA A 300 -20.34 4.97 6.41
CA ALA A 300 -19.87 3.69 5.89
C ALA A 300 -20.72 3.21 4.70
N PHE A 301 -22.04 3.30 4.85
CA PHE A 301 -22.98 2.91 3.82
C PHE A 301 -22.91 3.84 2.59
N ARG A 302 -22.78 5.16 2.82
CA ARG A 302 -22.58 6.14 1.75
C ARG A 302 -21.34 5.86 0.92
N ILE A 303 -20.21 5.59 1.60
CA ILE A 303 -18.93 5.27 0.94
C ILE A 303 -19.07 3.99 0.12
N LEU A 304 -19.64 2.95 0.68
CA LEU A 304 -19.85 1.67 0.02
C LEU A 304 -20.69 1.81 -1.26
N LEU A 305 -21.76 2.59 -1.22
CA LEU A 305 -22.63 2.84 -2.38
C LEU A 305 -22.02 3.82 -3.41
N SER A 306 -20.96 4.53 -3.06
CA SER A 306 -20.24 5.39 -4.00
C SER A 306 -19.37 4.59 -4.98
N ASP A 307 -19.09 3.31 -4.67
CA ASP A 307 -18.43 2.41 -5.62
C ASP A 307 -19.43 1.95 -6.69
N ARG A 308 -19.18 2.35 -7.93
CA ARG A 308 -20.02 2.03 -9.10
C ARG A 308 -20.04 0.53 -9.44
N ASN A 309 -19.09 -0.23 -8.95
CA ASN A 309 -19.02 -1.68 -9.16
C ASN A 309 -20.02 -2.45 -8.27
N VAL A 310 -20.46 -1.82 -7.17
CA VAL A 310 -21.37 -2.45 -6.21
C VAL A 310 -22.76 -2.59 -6.82
N LYS A 311 -23.21 -3.83 -7.05
CA LYS A 311 -24.53 -4.18 -7.56
C LYS A 311 -25.51 -4.60 -6.46
N ALA A 312 -25.01 -5.20 -5.39
CA ALA A 312 -25.80 -5.60 -4.22
C ALA A 312 -24.96 -5.46 -2.95
N VAL A 313 -25.59 -5.26 -1.81
CA VAL A 313 -24.92 -5.05 -0.52
C VAL A 313 -25.29 -6.13 0.47
N LEU A 314 -24.29 -6.70 1.15
CA LEU A 314 -24.49 -7.54 2.33
C LEU A 314 -24.08 -6.78 3.58
N ILE A 315 -25.03 -6.56 4.47
CA ILE A 315 -24.81 -6.08 5.84
C ILE A 315 -24.81 -7.30 6.75
N ASN A 316 -23.68 -7.62 7.36
CA ASN A 316 -23.54 -8.77 8.23
C ASN A 316 -23.03 -8.34 9.61
N ILE A 317 -23.92 -8.36 10.60
CA ILE A 317 -23.65 -7.84 11.94
C ILE A 317 -23.82 -8.90 13.00
N PHE A 318 -22.82 -8.98 13.86
CA PHE A 318 -22.94 -9.71 15.13
C PHE A 318 -23.01 -8.68 16.27
N GLY A 319 -24.20 -8.51 16.82
CA GLY A 319 -24.51 -7.53 17.85
C GLY A 319 -23.93 -7.93 19.20
N GLY A 320 -22.73 -7.42 19.46
CA GLY A 320 -22.13 -7.40 20.81
C GLY A 320 -22.27 -5.98 21.39
N ILE A 321 -21.15 -5.22 21.34
CA ILE A 321 -21.12 -3.81 21.76
C ILE A 321 -21.97 -2.96 20.78
N LEU A 322 -21.80 -3.15 19.48
CA LEU A 322 -22.70 -2.56 18.47
C LEU A 322 -24.05 -3.31 18.49
N ARG A 323 -25.10 -2.61 18.89
CA ARG A 323 -26.45 -3.17 18.99
C ARG A 323 -27.15 -3.17 17.62
N CYS A 324 -27.93 -4.19 17.36
CA CYS A 324 -28.65 -4.35 16.09
C CYS A 324 -29.66 -3.23 15.83
N ASP A 325 -30.30 -2.69 16.85
CA ASP A 325 -31.22 -1.53 16.74
C ASP A 325 -30.51 -0.24 16.34
N THR A 326 -29.33 0.02 16.88
CA THR A 326 -28.48 1.17 16.52
C THR A 326 -28.04 1.08 15.04
N LEU A 327 -27.60 -0.10 14.62
CA LEU A 327 -27.25 -0.34 13.23
C LEU A 327 -28.45 -0.14 12.30
N ALA A 328 -29.57 -0.80 12.61
CA ALA A 328 -30.78 -0.72 11.78
C ALA A 328 -31.24 0.74 11.61
N THR A 329 -31.18 1.55 12.67
CA THR A 329 -31.47 2.97 12.62
C THR A 329 -30.51 3.71 11.67
N GLY A 330 -29.21 3.46 11.77
CA GLY A 330 -28.19 4.06 10.90
C GLY A 330 -28.41 3.70 9.42
N VAL A 331 -28.71 2.42 9.13
CA VAL A 331 -28.98 1.92 7.77
C VAL A 331 -30.25 2.54 7.19
N VAL A 332 -31.35 2.63 7.97
CA VAL A 332 -32.60 3.24 7.54
C VAL A 332 -32.43 4.75 7.27
N ASN A 333 -31.69 5.46 8.13
CA ASN A 333 -31.39 6.87 7.91
C ASN A 333 -30.55 7.07 6.63
N ALA A 334 -29.53 6.25 6.42
CA ALA A 334 -28.74 6.27 5.20
C ALA A 334 -29.60 5.97 3.95
N ALA A 335 -30.50 5.00 4.04
CA ALA A 335 -31.40 4.62 2.95
C ALA A 335 -32.33 5.78 2.54
N ARG A 336 -32.84 6.54 3.50
CA ARG A 336 -33.68 7.73 3.24
C ARG A 336 -32.90 8.85 2.55
N ASP A 337 -31.69 9.13 3.05
CA ASP A 337 -30.90 10.27 2.58
C ASP A 337 -30.27 10.04 1.21
N LEU A 338 -29.97 8.79 0.87
CA LEU A 338 -29.17 8.42 -0.32
C LEU A 338 -30.01 7.90 -1.51
N ASN A 339 -31.33 7.78 -1.35
CA ASN A 339 -32.23 7.24 -2.40
C ASN A 339 -31.71 5.94 -3.02
N ILE A 340 -31.46 4.93 -2.19
CA ILE A 340 -30.74 3.71 -2.53
C ILE A 340 -31.50 2.87 -3.54
N GLN A 341 -30.85 2.48 -4.62
CA GLN A 341 -31.38 1.59 -5.66
C GLN A 341 -30.82 0.16 -5.55
N ALA A 342 -29.61 0.00 -4.97
CA ALA A 342 -29.00 -1.31 -4.87
C ALA A 342 -29.76 -2.21 -3.88
N PRO A 343 -29.98 -3.49 -4.21
CA PRO A 343 -30.61 -4.45 -3.29
C PRO A 343 -29.70 -4.70 -2.08
N ILE A 344 -30.33 -4.79 -0.90
CA ILE A 344 -29.62 -4.95 0.38
C ILE A 344 -30.09 -6.22 1.07
N VAL A 345 -29.15 -7.09 1.36
CA VAL A 345 -29.34 -8.27 2.23
C VAL A 345 -28.81 -7.94 3.61
N VAL A 346 -29.59 -8.22 4.66
CA VAL A 346 -29.19 -7.94 6.04
C VAL A 346 -29.25 -9.22 6.86
N ARG A 347 -28.12 -9.58 7.44
CA ARG A 347 -28.02 -10.62 8.46
C ARG A 347 -27.59 -9.95 9.76
N MET A 348 -28.41 -10.15 10.80
CA MET A 348 -28.13 -9.64 12.15
C MET A 348 -28.33 -10.73 13.17
N GLU A 349 -27.41 -10.80 14.14
CA GLU A 349 -27.51 -11.64 15.35
C GLU A 349 -27.02 -10.85 16.56
N GLY A 350 -27.45 -11.26 17.76
CA GLY A 350 -26.97 -10.70 19.04
C GLY A 350 -27.91 -9.66 19.66
N THR A 351 -27.34 -8.66 20.34
CA THR A 351 -28.08 -7.72 21.18
C THR A 351 -29.11 -6.92 20.38
N ASN A 352 -30.39 -6.96 20.83
CA ASN A 352 -31.54 -6.25 20.24
C ASN A 352 -31.86 -6.64 18.80
N VAL A 353 -31.58 -7.88 18.41
CA VAL A 353 -31.79 -8.36 17.03
C VAL A 353 -33.24 -8.22 16.58
N GLU A 354 -34.23 -8.59 17.43
CA GLU A 354 -35.65 -8.49 17.08
C GLU A 354 -36.11 -7.04 16.87
N LEU A 355 -35.63 -6.13 17.70
CA LEU A 355 -35.91 -4.71 17.55
C LEU A 355 -35.27 -4.16 16.27
N GLY A 356 -34.03 -4.55 15.98
CA GLY A 356 -33.36 -4.18 14.72
C GLY A 356 -34.09 -4.69 13.48
N ARG A 357 -34.53 -5.95 13.49
CA ARG A 357 -35.37 -6.53 12.42
C ARG A 357 -36.69 -5.78 12.25
N GLN A 358 -37.33 -5.37 13.34
CA GLN A 358 -38.56 -4.60 13.30
C GLN A 358 -38.33 -3.21 12.69
N ILE A 359 -37.27 -2.48 13.09
CA ILE A 359 -36.91 -1.19 12.52
C ILE A 359 -36.73 -1.28 11.00
N LEU A 360 -36.05 -2.33 10.51
CA LEU A 360 -35.90 -2.55 9.08
C LEU A 360 -37.25 -2.83 8.37
N ARG A 361 -38.12 -3.69 8.93
CA ARG A 361 -39.46 -3.95 8.37
C ARG A 361 -40.33 -2.71 8.31
N ASP A 362 -40.36 -1.93 9.38
CA ASP A 362 -41.20 -0.75 9.51
C ASP A 362 -40.68 0.47 8.71
N SER A 363 -39.47 0.38 8.19
CA SER A 363 -38.83 1.44 7.42
C SER A 363 -39.46 1.76 6.07
N GLY A 364 -40.22 0.81 5.50
CA GLY A 364 -40.80 0.89 4.15
C GLY A 364 -39.80 0.60 3.02
N PHE A 365 -38.52 0.30 3.33
CA PHE A 365 -37.53 -0.12 2.34
C PHE A 365 -37.55 -1.65 2.15
N ASN A 366 -37.22 -2.10 0.93
CA ASN A 366 -37.20 -3.52 0.60
C ASN A 366 -35.83 -4.15 1.01
N PHE A 367 -35.64 -4.37 2.32
CA PHE A 367 -34.51 -5.13 2.82
C PHE A 367 -34.78 -6.63 2.80
N THR A 368 -33.87 -7.41 2.24
CA THR A 368 -33.91 -8.87 2.30
C THR A 368 -33.25 -9.37 3.58
N VAL A 369 -34.02 -9.92 4.51
CA VAL A 369 -33.46 -10.48 5.76
C VAL A 369 -32.94 -11.89 5.50
N ALA A 370 -31.75 -12.20 6.01
CA ALA A 370 -31.13 -13.52 5.98
C ALA A 370 -31.11 -14.17 7.37
N ASN A 371 -31.23 -15.51 7.39
CA ASN A 371 -31.29 -16.28 8.61
C ASN A 371 -29.89 -16.62 9.18
N ASP A 372 -28.95 -16.93 8.29
CA ASP A 372 -27.57 -17.27 8.62
C ASP A 372 -26.58 -16.73 7.56
N MET A 373 -25.29 -16.97 7.74
CA MET A 373 -24.26 -16.47 6.84
C MET A 373 -24.34 -17.08 5.44
N LYS A 374 -24.73 -18.35 5.31
CA LYS A 374 -24.85 -19.05 4.03
C LYS A 374 -26.03 -18.49 3.25
N ASP A 375 -27.19 -18.41 3.89
CA ASP A 375 -28.42 -17.81 3.33
C ASP A 375 -28.17 -16.37 2.87
N ALA A 376 -27.42 -15.59 3.67
CA ALA A 376 -27.05 -14.22 3.34
C ALA A 376 -26.18 -14.14 2.07
N ALA A 377 -25.17 -15.00 1.98
CA ALA A 377 -24.27 -15.03 0.83
C ALA A 377 -24.99 -15.47 -0.45
N GLU A 378 -25.80 -16.54 -0.38
CA GLU A 378 -26.60 -17.03 -1.53
C GLU A 378 -27.56 -15.96 -2.04
N LYS A 379 -28.27 -15.26 -1.14
CA LYS A 379 -29.21 -14.19 -1.49
C LYS A 379 -28.49 -13.00 -2.14
N VAL A 380 -27.41 -12.51 -1.54
CA VAL A 380 -26.73 -11.33 -2.08
C VAL A 380 -26.05 -11.61 -3.40
N VAL A 381 -25.47 -12.80 -3.57
CA VAL A 381 -24.86 -13.22 -4.85
C VAL A 381 -25.91 -13.35 -5.95
N ALA A 382 -27.10 -13.89 -5.64
CA ALA A 382 -28.20 -13.94 -6.59
C ALA A 382 -28.68 -12.55 -7.04
N LEU A 383 -28.66 -11.57 -6.13
CA LEU A 383 -29.05 -10.18 -6.41
C LEU A 383 -27.95 -9.35 -7.11
N ALA A 384 -26.68 -9.79 -7.05
CA ALA A 384 -25.56 -9.10 -7.67
C ALA A 384 -25.24 -9.55 -9.11
N ARG A 385 -25.96 -10.54 -9.62
CA ARG A 385 -25.89 -11.03 -11.01
C ARG A 385 -26.66 -10.11 -11.94
#